data_e43d77049d136835c258a8950d39d584
#
_entry.id   e43d77049d136835c258a8950d39d584
#
_cell.length_a   1.000
_cell.length_b   1.000
_cell.length_c   1.000
_cell.angle_alpha   90.00
_cell.angle_beta   90.00
_cell.angle_gamma   90.00
#
_symmetry.space_group_name_H-M   'P 1'
#
loop_
_entity.id
_entity.type
_entity.pdbx_description
1 polymer ?
#
loop_
_entity_poly.entity_id
_entity_poly.type
_entity_poly.pdbx_seq_one_letter_code
_entity_poly.pdbx_strand_id
1 'polypeptide(L)' 'KLSPETEAYEKTKEELITERRDLKQEMMNLYVQRASGQLENPARIKLVRKTLARIETLLSMKAIEERKAAAGVEA' A
#
# COMPACT_ATOMS: atom_id res chain seq x y z
N LYS A 1 -18.59 -2.50 -12.15
CA LYS A 1 -17.40 -2.87 -11.36
C LYS A 1 -16.51 -1.68 -11.12
N LEU A 2 -16.00 -1.59 -9.91
CA LEU A 2 -15.08 -0.53 -9.56
C LEU A 2 -13.69 -0.86 -10.12
N SER A 3 -12.95 0.19 -10.48
CA SER A 3 -11.56 0.00 -10.88
C SER A 3 -10.74 -0.41 -9.65
N PRO A 4 -9.59 -1.05 -9.85
CA PRO A 4 -8.74 -1.42 -8.71
C PRO A 4 -8.36 -0.23 -7.84
N GLU A 5 -8.19 0.94 -8.45
CA GLU A 5 -7.85 2.14 -7.69
C GLU A 5 -9.01 2.60 -6.81
N THR A 6 -10.23 2.54 -7.35
CA THR A 6 -11.41 2.92 -6.58
C THR A 6 -11.63 1.94 -5.44
N GLU A 7 -11.45 0.64 -5.72
CA GLU A 7 -11.60 -0.38 -4.68
C GLU A 7 -10.60 -0.16 -3.55
N ALA A 8 -9.37 0.16 -3.89
CA ALA A 8 -8.34 0.41 -2.89
C ALA A 8 -8.69 1.62 -2.03
N TYR A 9 -9.22 2.66 -2.66
CA TYR A 9 -9.59 3.86 -1.93
C TYR A 9 -10.72 3.62 -0.93
N GLU A 10 -11.61 2.68 -1.24
CA GLU A 10 -12.72 2.37 -0.37
C GLU A 10 -12.34 1.53 0.84
N LYS A 11 -11.15 0.97 0.86
CA LYS A 11 -10.69 0.18 1.99
C LYS A 11 -10.51 1.06 3.22
N THR A 12 -10.74 0.46 4.39
CA THR A 12 -10.54 1.20 5.62
C THR A 12 -9.06 1.41 5.87
N LYS A 13 -8.75 2.37 6.73
CA LYS A 13 -7.38 2.66 7.11
C LYS A 13 -6.69 1.42 7.68
N GLU A 14 -7.41 0.68 8.52
CA GLU A 14 -6.87 -0.54 9.13
C GLU A 14 -6.54 -1.60 8.09
N GLU A 15 -7.42 -1.76 7.11
CA GLU A 15 -7.17 -2.72 6.03
C GLU A 15 -5.94 -2.35 5.22
N LEU A 16 -5.77 -1.07 4.93
CA LEU A 16 -4.61 -0.59 4.19
C LEU A 16 -3.33 -0.80 4.97
N ILE A 17 -3.36 -0.56 6.27
CA ILE A 17 -2.19 -0.77 7.13
C ILE A 17 -1.81 -2.24 7.15
N THR A 18 -2.79 -3.13 7.26
CA THR A 18 -2.55 -4.56 7.25
C THR A 18 -1.94 -5.00 5.92
N GLU A 19 -2.51 -4.54 4.81
CA GLU A 19 -1.96 -4.87 3.49
C GLU A 19 -0.53 -4.36 3.33
N ARG A 20 -0.27 -3.14 3.82
CA ARG A 20 1.07 -2.58 3.73
C ARG A 20 2.07 -3.45 4.46
N ARG A 21 1.71 -3.89 5.67
CA ARG A 21 2.59 -4.76 6.46
C ARG A 21 2.86 -6.07 5.74
N ASP A 22 1.80 -6.70 5.23
CA ASP A 22 1.94 -7.96 4.53
C ASP A 22 2.79 -7.83 3.28
N LEU A 23 2.59 -6.75 2.52
CA LEU A 23 3.35 -6.53 1.30
C LEU A 23 4.81 -6.21 1.60
N LYS A 24 5.09 -5.49 2.69
CA LYS A 24 6.47 -5.24 3.08
C LYS A 24 7.18 -6.53 3.45
N GLN A 25 6.48 -7.43 4.11
CA GLN A 25 7.05 -8.72 4.45
C GLN A 25 7.31 -9.55 3.18
N GLU A 26 6.35 -9.54 2.25
CA GLU A 26 6.56 -10.22 0.97
C GLU A 26 7.74 -9.63 0.22
N MET A 27 7.88 -8.31 0.22
CA MET A 27 9.01 -7.65 -0.44
C MET A 27 10.33 -8.10 0.17
N MET A 28 10.40 -8.21 1.48
CA MET A 28 11.60 -8.69 2.16
C MET A 28 11.95 -10.10 1.70
N ASN A 29 10.94 -10.98 1.64
CA ASN A 29 11.15 -12.35 1.18
C ASN A 29 11.63 -12.38 -0.26
N LEU A 30 11.06 -11.52 -1.11
CA LEU A 30 11.46 -11.45 -2.51
C LEU A 30 12.91 -11.00 -2.66
N TYR A 31 13.33 -10.02 -1.86
CA TYR A 31 14.72 -9.58 -1.88
C TYR A 31 15.68 -10.67 -1.42
N VAL A 32 15.28 -11.44 -0.41
CA VAL A 32 16.10 -12.58 0.04
C VAL A 32 16.20 -13.61 -1.08
N GLN A 33 15.11 -13.92 -1.75
CA GLN A 33 15.11 -14.86 -2.86
C GLN A 33 15.98 -14.39 -4.01
N ARG A 34 15.93 -13.08 -4.30
CA ARG A 34 16.78 -12.52 -5.34
C ARG A 34 18.25 -12.62 -4.99
N ALA A 35 18.59 -12.34 -3.73
CA ALA A 35 19.98 -12.40 -3.28
C ALA A 35 20.55 -13.81 -3.33
N SER A 36 19.70 -14.82 -3.08
CA SER A 36 20.12 -16.21 -3.12
C SER A 36 20.01 -16.83 -4.50
N GLY A 37 19.53 -16.07 -5.49
CA GLY A 37 19.37 -16.56 -6.85
C GLY A 37 18.15 -17.46 -7.07
N GLN A 38 17.23 -17.47 -6.15
CA GLN A 38 16.04 -18.34 -6.22
C GLN A 38 14.79 -17.63 -6.66
N LEU A 39 14.89 -16.35 -7.06
CA LEU A 39 13.72 -15.61 -7.48
C LEU A 39 13.31 -16.02 -8.89
N GLU A 40 12.12 -16.62 -8.99
CA GLU A 40 11.61 -17.09 -10.26
C GLU A 40 10.96 -16.01 -11.10
N ASN A 41 10.38 -15.00 -10.45
CA ASN A 41 9.62 -13.97 -11.15
C ASN A 41 10.01 -12.59 -10.67
N PRO A 42 11.02 -11.97 -11.29
CA PRO A 42 11.44 -10.62 -10.88
C PRO A 42 10.36 -9.56 -11.06
N ALA A 43 9.40 -9.78 -11.95
CA ALA A 43 8.30 -8.84 -12.12
C ALA A 43 7.45 -8.70 -10.87
N ARG A 44 7.46 -9.72 -10.02
CA ARG A 44 6.71 -9.68 -8.75
C ARG A 44 7.21 -8.54 -7.86
N ILE A 45 8.51 -8.30 -7.85
CA ILE A 45 9.08 -7.21 -7.05
C ILE A 45 8.50 -5.87 -7.50
N LYS A 46 8.44 -5.66 -8.81
CA LYS A 46 7.87 -4.42 -9.34
C LYS A 46 6.41 -4.26 -8.96
N LEU A 47 5.66 -5.35 -9.07
CA LEU A 47 4.24 -5.32 -8.75
C LEU A 47 4.01 -4.97 -7.29
N VAL A 48 4.74 -5.62 -6.39
CA VAL A 48 4.60 -5.37 -4.95
C VAL A 48 5.00 -3.93 -4.63
N ARG A 49 6.07 -3.43 -5.24
CA ARG A 49 6.49 -2.04 -5.03
C ARG A 49 5.42 -1.05 -5.45
N LYS A 50 4.82 -1.29 -6.61
CA LYS A 50 3.74 -0.43 -7.10
C LYS A 50 2.56 -0.42 -6.16
N THR A 51 2.17 -1.60 -5.70
CA THR A 51 1.05 -1.73 -4.80
C THR A 51 1.33 -1.04 -3.47
N LEU A 52 2.55 -1.20 -2.94
CA LEU A 52 2.94 -0.52 -1.71
C LEU A 52 2.90 0.99 -1.86
N ALA A 53 3.40 1.51 -2.97
CA ALA A 53 3.39 2.95 -3.21
C ALA A 53 1.96 3.47 -3.25
N ARG A 54 1.06 2.73 -3.87
CA ARG A 54 -0.35 3.11 -3.94
C ARG A 54 -0.99 3.12 -2.56
N ILE A 55 -0.71 2.08 -1.77
CA ILE A 55 -1.26 2.00 -0.42
C ILE A 55 -0.75 3.15 0.44
N GLU A 56 0.52 3.44 0.38
CA GLU A 56 1.09 4.54 1.15
C GLU A 56 0.52 5.89 0.74
N THR A 57 0.28 6.07 -0.56
CA THR A 57 -0.37 7.28 -1.04
C THR A 57 -1.79 7.40 -0.50
N LEU A 58 -2.53 6.30 -0.53
CA LEU A 58 -3.90 6.29 -0.02
C LEU A 58 -3.95 6.57 1.47
N LEU A 59 -3.02 5.99 2.23
CA LEU A 59 -2.94 6.25 3.66
C LEU A 59 -2.62 7.73 3.93
N SER A 60 -1.73 8.31 3.15
CA SER A 60 -1.41 9.73 3.27
C SER A 60 -2.63 10.59 2.98
N MET A 61 -3.37 10.25 1.93
CA MET A 61 -4.57 10.99 1.57
C MET A 61 -5.62 10.92 2.68
N LYS A 62 -5.80 9.74 3.26
CA LYS A 62 -6.76 9.59 4.36
C LYS A 62 -6.33 10.38 5.59
N ALA A 63 -5.05 10.39 5.88
CA ALA A 63 -4.53 11.17 7.00
C ALA A 63 -4.73 12.67 6.77
N ILE A 64 -4.53 13.12 5.54
CA ILE A 64 -4.77 14.52 5.19
C ILE A 64 -6.24 14.88 5.32
N GLU A 65 -7.12 13.99 4.85
CA GLU A 65 -8.55 14.22 4.97
C GLU A 65 -8.98 14.31 6.43
N GLU A 66 -8.48 13.43 7.27
CA GLU A 66 -8.78 13.46 8.69
C GLU A 66 -8.30 14.76 9.32
N ARG A 67 -7.12 15.22 8.93
CA ARG A 67 -6.56 16.45 9.45
C ARG A 67 -7.37 17.64 8.98
N LYS A 68 -7.77 17.65 7.72
CA LYS A 68 -8.60 18.73 7.19
C LYS A 68 -9.97 18.78 7.85
N ALA A 69 -10.55 17.61 8.09
CA ALA A 69 -11.84 17.53 8.75
C ALA A 69 -11.75 18.11 10.17
N ALA A 70 -10.68 17.76 10.89
CA ALA A 70 -10.47 18.29 12.24
C ALA A 70 -10.26 19.79 12.21
N ALA A 71 -9.47 20.29 11.24
CA ALA A 71 -9.24 21.71 11.11
C ALA A 71 -10.49 22.46 10.68
N GLY A 72 -11.28 21.82 9.81
CA GLY A 72 -12.50 22.43 9.32
C GLY A 72 -13.54 22.65 10.40
N VAL A 73 -13.51 21.84 11.44
CA VAL A 73 -14.45 22.00 12.55
C VAL A 73 -14.23 23.34 13.27
N GLU A 74 -13.03 23.83 13.25
CA GLU A 74 -12.68 25.08 13.91
C GLU A 74 -13.06 26.32 13.09
N ALA A 75 -13.23 26.15 11.82
CA ALA A 75 -13.62 27.25 10.96
C ALA A 75 -15.10 27.57 11.08
#